data_a297f5810cbbe75aed34ab55538cd370
#
_entry.id   a297f5810cbbe75aed34ab55538cd370
#
_cell.length_a   1.000
_cell.length_b   1.000
_cell.length_c   1.000
_cell.angle_alpha   90.00
_cell.angle_beta   90.00
_cell.angle_gamma   90.00
#
_symmetry.space_group_name_H-M   'P 1'
#
loop_
_entity.id
_entity.type
_entity.pdbx_description
1 polymer ?
#
loop_
_entity_poly.entity_id
_entity_poly.type
_entity_poly.pdbx_seq_one_letter_code
_entity_poly.pdbx_strand_id
1 'polypeptide(L)'
;GKSTLMHCLAGLESATSGTITLDGQEITSMSQRRLTRLRRERIGFVFQSFNLVPSLTAGENITLPLDIARRKVERSRFDQVVEAVGLSDRLSHRPAELSGGQVQRTACARSLVGRPAVVFADEPTGNLDSRATEQVLKVLRSSVDDFDQSVVMVTHEAEAAAWADTVLFLRD
;
A
#
# COMPACT_ATOMS: atom_id res chain seq x y z
N GLY A 1 -2.28 19.35 -2.31
CA GLY A 1 -3.62 18.91 -2.71
C GLY A 1 -3.75 17.40 -2.86
N LYS A 2 -2.91 16.69 -3.68
CA LYS A 2 -3.09 15.26 -4.02
C LYS A 2 -3.05 14.31 -2.80
N SER A 3 -1.99 14.37 -2.01
CA SER A 3 -1.85 13.52 -0.80
C SER A 3 -2.94 13.81 0.23
N THR A 4 -3.35 15.08 0.39
CA THR A 4 -4.45 15.46 1.27
C THR A 4 -5.76 14.79 0.84
N LEU A 5 -6.07 14.81 -0.47
CA LEU A 5 -7.25 14.12 -1.00
C LEU A 5 -7.17 12.61 -0.70
N MET A 6 -6.04 11.98 -0.97
CA MET A 6 -5.84 10.56 -0.67
C MET A 6 -5.99 10.28 0.83
N HIS A 7 -5.47 11.14 1.71
CA HIS A 7 -5.63 10.98 3.15
C HIS A 7 -7.09 11.09 3.60
N CYS A 8 -7.88 11.99 2.98
CA CYS A 8 -9.33 12.04 3.20
C CYS A 8 -10.01 10.75 2.74
N LEU A 9 -9.69 10.24 1.53
CA LEU A 9 -10.23 8.99 1.00
C LEU A 9 -9.89 7.79 1.88
N ALA A 10 -8.74 7.80 2.53
CA ALA A 10 -8.30 6.77 3.47
C ALA A 10 -8.81 6.97 4.91
N GLY A 11 -9.57 8.02 5.17
CA GLY A 11 -10.06 8.36 6.51
C GLY A 11 -8.95 8.72 7.50
N LEU A 12 -7.80 9.20 7.02
CA LEU A 12 -6.71 9.73 7.85
C LEU A 12 -6.97 11.19 8.22
N GLU A 13 -7.60 11.94 7.31
CA GLU A 13 -8.02 13.32 7.50
C GLU A 13 -9.52 13.45 7.26
N SER A 14 -10.13 14.45 7.90
CA SER A 14 -11.57 14.74 7.73
C SER A 14 -11.80 15.57 6.47
N ALA A 15 -12.74 15.18 5.64
CA ALA A 15 -13.18 16.01 4.52
C ALA A 15 -13.96 17.21 5.02
N THR A 16 -13.73 18.39 4.41
CA THR A 16 -14.47 19.62 4.74
C THR A 16 -15.93 19.53 4.30
N SER A 17 -16.20 18.86 3.19
CA SER A 17 -17.53 18.64 2.63
C SER A 17 -17.52 17.41 1.69
N GLY A 18 -18.70 16.95 1.32
CA GLY A 18 -18.87 15.79 0.44
C GLY A 18 -18.96 14.48 1.21
N THR A 19 -19.08 13.38 0.47
CA THR A 19 -19.26 12.04 1.01
C THR A 19 -18.19 11.10 0.43
N ILE A 20 -17.59 10.28 1.27
CA ILE A 20 -16.61 9.26 0.89
C ILE A 20 -17.21 7.90 1.20
N THR A 21 -17.27 7.05 0.19
CA THR A 21 -17.74 5.67 0.30
C THR A 21 -16.61 4.72 -0.06
N LEU A 22 -16.30 3.77 0.81
CA LEU A 22 -15.30 2.73 0.59
C LEU A 22 -16.00 1.36 0.70
N ASP A 23 -15.91 0.56 -0.35
CA ASP A 23 -16.48 -0.78 -0.39
C ASP A 23 -17.97 -0.81 0.07
N GLY A 24 -18.76 0.14 -0.46
CA GLY A 24 -20.17 0.30 -0.15
C GLY A 24 -20.48 0.92 1.23
N GLN A 25 -19.49 1.25 2.02
CA GLN A 25 -19.67 1.89 3.33
C GLN A 25 -19.32 3.38 3.28
N GLU A 26 -20.23 4.23 3.72
CA GLU A 26 -19.91 5.65 3.93
C GLU A 26 -18.97 5.80 5.14
N ILE A 27 -17.81 6.41 4.91
CA ILE A 27 -16.78 6.58 5.94
C ILE A 27 -16.71 8.01 6.49
N THR A 28 -17.32 8.99 5.81
CA THR A 28 -17.25 10.42 6.15
C THR A 28 -17.74 10.72 7.56
N SER A 29 -18.82 10.06 7.97
CA SER A 29 -19.47 10.24 9.28
C SER A 29 -19.01 9.24 10.34
N MET A 30 -18.03 8.39 10.04
CA MET A 30 -17.55 7.38 10.98
C MET A 30 -16.77 7.98 12.14
N SER A 31 -16.98 7.43 13.35
CA SER A 31 -16.13 7.76 14.50
C SER A 31 -14.68 7.31 14.28
N GLN A 32 -13.73 7.97 14.93
CA GLN A 32 -12.28 7.63 14.83
C GLN A 32 -12.00 6.16 15.18
N ARG A 33 -12.74 5.57 16.13
CA ARG A 33 -12.62 4.16 16.49
C ARG A 33 -13.01 3.24 15.33
N ARG A 34 -14.09 3.57 14.60
CA ARG A 34 -14.54 2.83 13.42
C ARG A 34 -13.57 3.00 12.25
N LEU A 35 -13.08 4.22 12.00
CA LEU A 35 -12.07 4.50 10.98
C LEU A 35 -10.77 3.74 11.24
N THR A 36 -10.30 3.69 12.50
CA THR A 36 -9.10 2.92 12.85
C THR A 36 -9.27 1.43 12.56
N ARG A 37 -10.44 0.87 12.87
CA ARG A 37 -10.75 -0.53 12.56
C ARG A 37 -10.82 -0.76 11.05
N LEU A 38 -11.49 0.11 10.31
CA LEU A 38 -11.62 0.03 8.86
C LEU A 38 -10.25 0.10 8.17
N ARG A 39 -9.39 1.06 8.56
CA ARG A 39 -8.01 1.16 8.03
C ARG A 39 -7.22 -0.14 8.24
N ARG A 40 -7.28 -0.68 9.45
CA ARG A 40 -6.57 -1.93 9.79
C ARG A 40 -7.05 -3.15 8.99
N GLU A 41 -8.34 -3.20 8.66
CA GLU A 41 -8.96 -4.39 8.06
C GLU A 41 -9.15 -4.30 6.54
N ARG A 42 -9.30 -3.07 6.00
CA ARG A 42 -9.76 -2.83 4.63
C ARG A 42 -8.84 -1.95 3.78
N ILE A 43 -7.82 -1.35 4.37
CA ILE A 43 -6.95 -0.41 3.64
C ILE A 43 -5.49 -0.86 3.76
N GLY A 44 -4.81 -0.92 2.62
CA GLY A 44 -3.36 -1.03 2.54
C GLY A 44 -2.73 0.34 2.29
N PHE A 45 -1.51 0.55 2.79
CA PHE A 45 -0.74 1.77 2.55
C PHE A 45 0.66 1.46 2.07
N VAL A 46 1.08 2.18 1.03
CA VAL A 46 2.46 2.25 0.54
C VAL A 46 2.87 3.72 0.55
N PHE A 47 3.94 4.05 1.28
CA PHE A 47 4.43 5.43 1.42
C PHE A 47 5.78 5.60 0.73
N GLN A 48 6.08 6.83 0.35
CA GLN A 48 7.39 7.20 -0.19
C GLN A 48 8.54 6.89 0.78
N SER A 49 8.34 7.07 2.08
CA SER A 49 9.33 6.81 3.15
C SER A 49 9.36 5.36 3.63
N PHE A 50 8.74 4.43 2.90
CA PHE A 50 8.67 2.98 3.17
C PHE A 50 7.99 2.60 4.49
N ASN A 51 8.27 3.27 5.59
CA ASN A 51 7.71 3.10 6.93
C ASN A 51 7.74 1.64 7.44
N LEU A 52 8.85 0.92 7.18
CA LEU A 52 9.11 -0.38 7.78
C LEU A 52 9.61 -0.22 9.21
N VAL A 53 9.29 -1.19 10.04
CA VAL A 53 9.82 -1.28 11.42
C VAL A 53 11.26 -1.82 11.35
N PRO A 54 12.29 -1.03 11.74
CA PRO A 54 13.69 -1.40 11.51
C PRO A 54 14.15 -2.64 12.28
N SER A 55 13.53 -2.93 13.43
CA SER A 55 13.86 -4.08 14.27
C SER A 55 13.26 -5.40 13.77
N LEU A 56 12.28 -5.33 12.88
CA LEU A 56 11.62 -6.50 12.31
C LEU A 56 12.27 -6.89 10.98
N THR A 57 12.26 -8.19 10.67
CA THR A 57 12.65 -8.71 9.37
C THR A 57 11.65 -8.32 8.28
N ALA A 58 11.97 -8.55 7.00
CA ALA A 58 11.05 -8.34 5.89
C ALA A 58 9.76 -9.17 6.06
N GLY A 59 9.89 -10.45 6.41
CA GLY A 59 8.75 -11.32 6.65
C GLY A 59 7.85 -10.83 7.77
N GLU A 60 8.43 -10.41 8.90
CA GLU A 60 7.69 -9.85 10.05
C GLU A 60 7.04 -8.50 9.70
N ASN A 61 7.71 -7.64 8.93
CA ASN A 61 7.10 -6.40 8.42
C ASN A 61 5.89 -6.68 7.53
N ILE A 62 5.97 -7.70 6.66
CA ILE A 62 4.87 -8.10 5.79
C ILE A 62 3.66 -8.56 6.62
N THR A 63 3.85 -9.38 7.65
CA THR A 63 2.76 -9.92 8.47
C THR A 63 2.25 -8.96 9.54
N LEU A 64 2.98 -7.89 9.85
CA LEU A 64 2.66 -6.94 10.91
C LEU A 64 1.20 -6.44 10.94
N PRO A 65 0.55 -6.07 9.80
CA PRO A 65 -0.85 -5.65 9.84
C PRO A 65 -1.80 -6.74 10.31
N LEU A 66 -1.50 -8.00 10.00
CA LEU A 66 -2.29 -9.16 10.44
C LEU A 66 -2.10 -9.40 11.93
N ASP A 67 -0.88 -9.29 12.43
CA ASP A 67 -0.55 -9.44 13.86
C ASP A 67 -1.26 -8.36 14.69
N ILE A 68 -1.22 -7.09 14.25
CA ILE A 68 -1.95 -5.99 14.88
C ILE A 68 -3.47 -6.23 14.84
N ALA A 69 -3.98 -6.80 13.75
CA ALA A 69 -5.39 -7.15 13.60
C ALA A 69 -5.78 -8.43 14.34
N ARG A 70 -4.83 -9.14 14.96
CA ARG A 70 -5.01 -10.48 15.57
C ARG A 70 -5.63 -11.48 14.58
N ARG A 71 -5.23 -11.40 13.32
CA ARG A 71 -5.65 -12.30 12.25
C ARG A 71 -4.54 -13.30 11.97
N LYS A 72 -4.93 -14.54 11.67
CA LYS A 72 -3.94 -15.56 11.26
C LYS A 72 -3.41 -15.24 9.85
N VAL A 73 -2.12 -15.48 9.67
CA VAL A 73 -1.48 -15.43 8.35
C VAL A 73 -1.97 -16.62 7.54
N GLU A 74 -2.64 -16.35 6.42
CA GLU A 74 -2.97 -17.38 5.43
C GLU A 74 -1.70 -17.69 4.62
N ARG A 75 -1.13 -18.86 4.81
CA ARG A 75 0.16 -19.24 4.24
C ARG A 75 0.20 -19.14 2.72
N SER A 76 -0.83 -19.63 2.04
CA SER A 76 -0.93 -19.55 0.59
C SER A 76 -0.91 -18.10 0.08
N ARG A 77 -1.64 -17.20 0.76
CA ARG A 77 -1.65 -15.78 0.41
C ARG A 77 -0.31 -15.11 0.67
N PHE A 78 0.30 -15.42 1.79
CA PHE A 78 1.64 -14.91 2.11
C PHE A 78 2.65 -15.31 1.03
N ASP A 79 2.70 -16.59 0.69
CA ASP A 79 3.64 -17.12 -0.31
C ASP A 79 3.40 -16.49 -1.69
N GLN A 80 2.14 -16.36 -2.14
CA GLN A 80 1.78 -15.68 -3.39
C GLN A 80 2.26 -14.22 -3.43
N VAL A 81 2.00 -13.47 -2.35
CA VAL A 81 2.42 -12.06 -2.27
C VAL A 81 3.94 -11.93 -2.26
N VAL A 82 4.64 -12.77 -1.49
CA VAL A 82 6.10 -12.76 -1.40
C VAL A 82 6.75 -13.11 -2.75
N GLU A 83 6.19 -14.08 -3.47
CA GLU A 83 6.64 -14.44 -4.82
C GLU A 83 6.42 -13.29 -5.80
N ALA A 84 5.22 -12.69 -5.80
CA ALA A 84 4.88 -11.57 -6.69
C ALA A 84 5.81 -10.35 -6.51
N VAL A 85 6.26 -10.08 -5.27
CA VAL A 85 7.21 -8.99 -5.01
C VAL A 85 8.68 -9.41 -5.15
N GLY A 86 8.97 -10.70 -5.41
CA GLY A 86 10.32 -11.24 -5.62
C GLY A 86 11.22 -11.10 -4.39
N LEU A 87 10.71 -11.49 -3.21
CA LEU A 87 11.44 -11.39 -1.92
C LEU A 87 11.59 -12.71 -1.18
N SER A 88 11.35 -13.85 -1.84
CA SER A 88 11.36 -15.18 -1.20
C SER A 88 12.67 -15.50 -0.47
N ASP A 89 13.79 -15.03 -0.99
CA ASP A 89 15.14 -15.22 -0.43
C ASP A 89 15.59 -14.10 0.53
N ARG A 90 14.72 -13.13 0.83
CA ARG A 90 15.00 -11.94 1.64
C ARG A 90 14.17 -11.82 2.91
N LEU A 91 13.29 -12.77 3.18
CA LEU A 91 12.33 -12.68 4.31
C LEU A 91 12.99 -12.57 5.69
N SER A 92 14.18 -13.12 5.86
CA SER A 92 14.94 -13.05 7.12
C SER A 92 15.78 -11.77 7.29
N HIS A 93 15.93 -10.96 6.23
CA HIS A 93 16.71 -9.73 6.26
C HIS A 93 15.93 -8.60 6.93
N ARG A 94 16.66 -7.74 7.64
CA ARG A 94 16.12 -6.49 8.19
C ARG A 94 16.19 -5.36 7.17
N PRO A 95 15.41 -4.28 7.31
CA PRO A 95 15.41 -3.17 6.37
C PRO A 95 16.80 -2.60 6.05
N ALA A 96 17.70 -2.55 7.03
CA ALA A 96 19.08 -2.07 6.83
C ALA A 96 19.93 -2.98 5.91
N GLU A 97 19.51 -4.22 5.70
CA GLU A 97 20.21 -5.22 4.88
C GLU A 97 19.61 -5.33 3.46
N LEU A 98 18.57 -4.51 3.16
CA LEU A 98 17.84 -4.49 1.91
C LEU A 98 18.18 -3.26 1.08
N SER A 99 18.14 -3.38 -0.25
CA SER A 99 18.19 -2.20 -1.12
C SER A 99 16.89 -1.38 -1.00
N GLY A 100 16.91 -0.10 -1.41
CA GLY A 100 15.72 0.76 -1.38
C GLY A 100 14.53 0.14 -2.12
N GLY A 101 14.76 -0.44 -3.29
CA GLY A 101 13.71 -1.15 -4.04
C GLY A 101 13.18 -2.41 -3.33
N GLN A 102 14.03 -3.16 -2.60
CA GLN A 102 13.59 -4.29 -1.78
C GLN A 102 12.78 -3.84 -0.58
N VAL A 103 13.18 -2.75 0.08
CA VAL A 103 12.44 -2.13 1.19
C VAL A 103 11.05 -1.70 0.71
N GLN A 104 10.95 -1.04 -0.45
CA GLN A 104 9.66 -0.61 -1.00
C GLN A 104 8.78 -1.79 -1.41
N ARG A 105 9.34 -2.82 -2.04
CA ARG A 105 8.59 -4.05 -2.36
C ARG A 105 8.11 -4.78 -1.10
N THR A 106 8.87 -4.73 0.00
CA THR A 106 8.41 -5.20 1.31
C THR A 106 7.21 -4.40 1.80
N ALA A 107 7.22 -3.07 1.63
CA ALA A 107 6.08 -2.21 1.98
C ALA A 107 4.84 -2.52 1.10
N CYS A 108 5.03 -2.79 -0.20
CA CYS A 108 3.96 -3.25 -1.08
C CYS A 108 3.39 -4.60 -0.61
N ALA A 109 4.24 -5.59 -0.32
CA ALA A 109 3.78 -6.89 0.18
C ALA A 109 3.00 -6.76 1.50
N ARG A 110 3.48 -5.92 2.42
CA ARG A 110 2.78 -5.59 3.67
C ARG A 110 1.38 -5.03 3.42
N SER A 111 1.23 -4.17 2.42
CA SER A 111 -0.08 -3.59 2.08
C SER A 111 -1.06 -4.60 1.49
N LEU A 112 -0.56 -5.64 0.81
CA LEU A 112 -1.35 -6.61 0.04
C LEU A 112 -1.73 -7.88 0.82
N VAL A 113 -0.94 -8.27 1.83
CA VAL A 113 -1.08 -9.57 2.50
C VAL A 113 -2.44 -9.75 3.19
N GLY A 114 -3.02 -8.66 3.69
CA GLY A 114 -4.30 -8.64 4.41
C GLY A 114 -5.54 -8.73 3.52
N ARG A 115 -5.40 -8.76 2.19
CA ARG A 115 -6.50 -8.61 1.20
C ARG A 115 -7.34 -7.35 1.49
N PRO A 116 -6.75 -6.15 1.44
CA PRO A 116 -7.51 -4.92 1.65
C PRO A 116 -8.52 -4.69 0.52
N ALA A 117 -9.53 -3.86 0.74
CA ALA A 117 -10.44 -3.42 -0.31
C ALA A 117 -9.76 -2.44 -1.28
N VAL A 118 -8.81 -1.65 -0.76
CA VAL A 118 -8.03 -0.70 -1.57
C VAL A 118 -6.63 -0.55 -0.99
N VAL A 119 -5.65 -0.35 -1.87
CA VAL A 119 -4.28 0.08 -1.53
C VAL A 119 -4.11 1.54 -1.94
N PHE A 120 -3.73 2.38 -1.00
CA PHE A 120 -3.31 3.76 -1.25
C PHE A 120 -1.79 3.83 -1.32
N ALA A 121 -1.26 4.35 -2.42
CA ALA A 121 0.18 4.50 -2.67
C ALA A 121 0.51 5.99 -2.85
N ASP A 122 1.20 6.58 -1.87
CA ASP A 122 1.60 7.98 -1.88
C ASP A 122 3.05 8.10 -2.33
N GLU A 123 3.26 8.58 -3.55
CA GLU A 123 4.57 8.73 -4.21
C GLU A 123 5.43 7.46 -4.06
N PRO A 124 4.94 6.26 -4.42
CA PRO A 124 5.59 4.99 -4.06
C PRO A 124 6.98 4.81 -4.70
N THR A 125 7.34 5.64 -5.66
CA THR A 125 8.59 5.59 -6.43
C THR A 125 9.53 6.75 -6.19
N GLY A 126 9.09 7.78 -5.47
CA GLY A 126 9.79 9.06 -5.37
C GLY A 126 11.19 9.04 -4.74
N ASN A 127 11.60 7.93 -4.11
CA ASN A 127 12.94 7.75 -3.51
C ASN A 127 13.74 6.60 -4.16
N LEU A 128 13.36 6.17 -5.38
CA LEU A 128 13.93 5.01 -6.04
C LEU A 128 14.66 5.39 -7.34
N ASP A 129 15.65 4.60 -7.72
CA ASP A 129 16.22 4.66 -9.06
C ASP A 129 15.24 4.09 -10.10
N SER A 130 15.50 4.34 -11.39
CA SER A 130 14.61 3.94 -12.49
C SER A 130 14.31 2.44 -12.52
N ARG A 131 15.30 1.58 -12.19
CA ARG A 131 15.13 0.13 -12.19
C ARG A 131 14.22 -0.32 -11.03
N ALA A 132 14.43 0.22 -9.83
CA ALA A 132 13.60 -0.07 -8.68
C ALA A 132 12.19 0.49 -8.85
N THR A 133 12.04 1.69 -9.45
CA THR A 133 10.77 2.29 -9.85
C THR A 133 9.95 1.32 -10.71
N GLU A 134 10.53 0.84 -11.82
CA GLU A 134 9.85 -0.10 -12.71
C GLU A 134 9.41 -1.37 -11.97
N GLN A 135 10.26 -1.91 -11.09
CA GLN A 135 9.92 -3.12 -10.31
C GLN A 135 8.75 -2.88 -9.35
N VAL A 136 8.70 -1.73 -8.69
CA VAL A 136 7.59 -1.38 -7.78
C VAL A 136 6.30 -1.16 -8.56
N LEU A 137 6.34 -0.47 -9.69
CA LEU A 137 5.17 -0.26 -10.54
C LEU A 137 4.63 -1.57 -11.12
N LYS A 138 5.52 -2.50 -11.52
CA LYS A 138 5.14 -3.87 -11.91
C LYS A 138 4.41 -4.61 -10.79
N VAL A 139 4.90 -4.53 -9.55
CA VAL A 139 4.23 -5.14 -8.38
C VAL A 139 2.84 -4.56 -8.18
N LEU A 140 2.69 -3.22 -8.22
CA LEU A 140 1.37 -2.58 -8.09
C LEU A 140 0.44 -2.97 -9.25
N ARG A 141 0.94 -3.01 -10.49
CA ARG A 141 0.14 -3.45 -11.65
C ARG A 141 -0.29 -4.90 -11.53
N SER A 142 0.64 -5.83 -11.24
CA SER A 142 0.31 -7.24 -11.04
C SER A 142 -0.69 -7.43 -9.88
N SER A 143 -0.67 -6.57 -8.86
CA SER A 143 -1.66 -6.66 -7.79
C SER A 143 -3.09 -6.35 -8.28
N VAL A 144 -3.23 -5.51 -9.28
CA VAL A 144 -4.52 -5.24 -9.94
C VAL A 144 -4.91 -6.41 -10.83
N ASP A 145 -4.00 -6.86 -11.71
CA ASP A 145 -4.27 -7.85 -12.73
C ASP A 145 -4.47 -9.27 -12.17
N ASP A 146 -3.63 -9.68 -11.19
CA ASP A 146 -3.60 -11.05 -10.70
C ASP A 146 -4.38 -11.23 -9.38
N PHE A 147 -4.56 -10.17 -8.60
CA PHE A 147 -5.21 -10.23 -7.28
C PHE A 147 -6.53 -9.47 -7.21
N ASP A 148 -6.99 -8.89 -8.32
CA ASP A 148 -8.21 -8.05 -8.38
C ASP A 148 -8.20 -6.92 -7.33
N GLN A 149 -7.00 -6.32 -7.14
CA GLN A 149 -6.78 -5.31 -6.12
C GLN A 149 -7.05 -3.92 -6.68
N SER A 150 -7.87 -3.13 -5.99
CA SER A 150 -7.97 -1.69 -6.30
C SER A 150 -6.75 -0.94 -5.76
N VAL A 151 -6.09 -0.14 -6.59
CA VAL A 151 -4.95 0.71 -6.22
C VAL A 151 -5.25 2.16 -6.56
N VAL A 152 -5.08 3.05 -5.60
CA VAL A 152 -5.13 4.50 -5.79
C VAL A 152 -3.73 5.06 -5.54
N MET A 153 -3.08 5.55 -6.60
CA MET A 153 -1.72 6.06 -6.53
C MET A 153 -1.69 7.57 -6.68
N VAL A 154 -0.96 8.25 -5.83
CA VAL A 154 -0.60 9.66 -5.98
C VAL A 154 0.82 9.71 -6.52
N THR A 155 1.02 10.45 -7.62
CA THR A 155 2.34 10.69 -8.19
C THR A 155 2.38 12.03 -8.92
N HIS A 156 3.56 12.58 -9.08
CA HIS A 156 3.85 13.71 -9.96
C HIS A 156 4.65 13.26 -11.21
N GLU A 157 4.99 11.98 -11.30
CA GLU A 157 5.76 11.39 -12.40
C GLU A 157 4.82 10.86 -13.49
N ALA A 158 4.97 11.37 -14.72
CA ALA A 158 4.15 10.95 -15.85
C ALA A 158 4.36 9.46 -16.19
N GLU A 159 5.59 8.95 -16.03
CA GLU A 159 5.92 7.55 -16.27
C GLU A 159 5.17 6.62 -15.30
N ALA A 160 5.10 6.99 -14.01
CA ALA A 160 4.35 6.22 -13.02
C ALA A 160 2.84 6.28 -13.31
N ALA A 161 2.30 7.46 -13.68
CA ALA A 161 0.90 7.63 -14.03
C ALA A 161 0.47 6.78 -15.24
N ALA A 162 1.38 6.52 -16.18
CA ALA A 162 1.09 5.70 -17.37
C ALA A 162 0.77 4.22 -17.06
N TRP A 163 1.05 3.75 -15.83
CA TRP A 163 0.70 2.38 -15.40
C TRP A 163 -0.74 2.23 -14.90
N ALA A 164 -1.47 3.35 -14.73
CA ALA A 164 -2.84 3.35 -14.23
C ALA A 164 -3.86 3.20 -15.37
N ASP A 165 -5.01 2.57 -15.08
CA ASP A 165 -6.13 2.47 -16.01
C ASP A 165 -6.82 3.83 -16.18
N THR A 166 -6.80 4.68 -15.14
CA THR A 166 -7.42 6.02 -15.14
C THR A 166 -6.52 7.01 -14.42
N VAL A 167 -6.37 8.20 -14.99
CA VAL A 167 -5.58 9.29 -14.42
C VAL A 167 -6.46 10.51 -14.16
N LEU A 168 -6.43 11.01 -12.92
CA LEU A 168 -7.11 12.24 -12.51
C LEU A 168 -6.08 13.35 -12.30
N PHE A 169 -6.24 14.46 -13.01
CA PHE A 169 -5.39 15.63 -12.87
C PHE A 169 -6.00 16.60 -11.86
N LEU A 170 -5.26 16.86 -10.77
CA LEU A 170 -5.60 17.90 -9.81
C LEU A 170 -4.82 19.17 -10.18
N ARG A 171 -5.52 20.28 -10.31
CA ARG A 171 -4.94 21.64 -10.48
C ARG A 171 -5.19 22.43 -9.20
N ASP A 172 -4.22 23.25 -8.84
CA ASP A 172 -4.36 24.20 -7.73
C ASP A 172 -5.30 25.32 -8.12
#